data_1289b23cfb259150195a4bd1e3db1908
#
_entry.id   1289b23cfb259150195a4bd1e3db1908
#
_cell.length_a   1.000
_cell.length_b   1.000
_cell.length_c   1.000
_cell.angle_alpha   90.00
_cell.angle_beta   90.00
_cell.angle_gamma   90.00
#
_symmetry.space_group_name_H-M   'P 1'
#
loop_
_entity.id
_entity.type
_entity.pdbx_description
1 polymer ?
#
loop_
_entity_poly.entity_id
_entity_poly.type
_entity_poly.pdbx_seq_one_letter_code
_entity_poly.pdbx_strand_id
1 'polypeptide(L)'
;MSTQTRDEKLSLWLEEERAIRESLGAAGTMRLADVALLEPREFFEGIGRGDLPCPPIGELMDFTPLRWSPGEFVFQGTPDERHYNPLGSVHGGYAATLLDSCMGCAIHTRLKKGQGYTTLDLRISYVRALNHSVGPVRAEGKVIHIGRSTALAEGRLYDVDDRLYAIGSTTCMILNMDT
;
A
#
# COMPACT_ATOMS: atom_id res chain seq x y z
N MET A 1 -18.21 11.00 23.23
CA MET A 1 -17.80 10.19 22.07
C MET A 1 -17.48 8.81 22.60
N SER A 2 -18.23 7.77 22.22
CA SER A 2 -17.97 6.38 22.65
C SER A 2 -16.63 5.94 22.07
N THR A 3 -15.68 5.58 22.92
CA THR A 3 -14.40 4.99 22.50
C THR A 3 -14.69 3.58 21.99
N GLN A 4 -14.48 3.38 20.70
CA GLN A 4 -14.60 2.08 20.06
C GLN A 4 -13.62 1.09 20.71
N THR A 5 -14.10 -0.08 21.07
CA THR A 5 -13.24 -1.13 21.64
C THR A 5 -12.28 -1.68 20.59
N ARG A 6 -11.17 -2.31 21.05
CA ARG A 6 -10.21 -2.97 20.16
C ARG A 6 -10.88 -4.01 19.26
N ASP A 7 -11.79 -4.82 19.82
CA ASP A 7 -12.45 -5.90 19.09
C ASP A 7 -13.43 -5.37 18.03
N GLU A 8 -14.16 -4.30 18.35
CA GLU A 8 -14.99 -3.61 17.36
C GLU A 8 -14.17 -3.01 16.20
N LYS A 9 -13.03 -2.39 16.51
CA LYS A 9 -12.12 -1.85 15.48
C LYS A 9 -11.52 -2.97 14.63
N LEU A 10 -11.11 -4.08 15.24
CA LEU A 10 -10.59 -5.25 14.52
C LEU A 10 -11.65 -5.85 13.60
N SER A 11 -12.88 -6.03 14.08
CA SER A 11 -13.97 -6.55 13.26
C SER A 11 -14.22 -5.68 12.03
N LEU A 12 -14.24 -4.37 12.20
CA LEU A 12 -14.39 -3.42 11.07
C LEU A 12 -13.23 -3.51 10.07
N TRP A 13 -12.00 -3.66 10.55
CA TRP A 13 -10.84 -3.81 9.67
C TRP A 13 -10.93 -5.08 8.82
N LEU A 14 -11.33 -6.20 9.43
CA LEU A 14 -11.48 -7.47 8.74
C LEU A 14 -12.67 -7.47 7.77
N GLU A 15 -13.77 -6.80 8.11
CA GLU A 15 -14.92 -6.65 7.22
C GLU A 15 -14.57 -5.78 6.00
N GLU A 16 -13.87 -4.67 6.20
CA GLU A 16 -13.41 -3.79 5.11
C GLU A 16 -12.47 -4.54 4.17
N GLU A 17 -11.50 -5.29 4.72
CA GLU A 17 -10.59 -6.11 3.93
C GLU A 17 -11.32 -7.19 3.14
N ARG A 18 -12.23 -7.93 3.78
CA ARG A 18 -13.02 -8.96 3.11
C ARG A 18 -13.81 -8.41 1.95
N ALA A 19 -14.53 -7.31 2.15
CA ALA A 19 -15.33 -6.68 1.11
C ALA A 19 -14.48 -6.28 -0.12
N ILE A 20 -13.29 -5.73 0.12
CA ILE A 20 -12.36 -5.40 -0.97
C ILE A 20 -11.83 -6.67 -1.64
N ARG A 21 -11.38 -7.68 -0.89
CA ARG A 21 -10.84 -8.93 -1.47
C ARG A 21 -11.88 -9.66 -2.33
N GLU A 22 -13.14 -9.62 -1.96
CA GLU A 22 -14.25 -10.21 -2.74
C GLU A 22 -14.48 -9.48 -4.07
N SER A 23 -14.13 -8.21 -4.17
CA SER A 23 -14.27 -7.41 -5.40
C SER A 23 -13.03 -7.41 -6.30
N LEU A 24 -11.84 -7.75 -5.78
CA LEU A 24 -10.60 -7.73 -6.56
C LEU A 24 -10.59 -8.82 -7.65
N GLY A 25 -10.00 -8.47 -8.79
CA GLY A 25 -9.71 -9.42 -9.85
C GLY A 25 -8.52 -10.33 -9.51
N ALA A 26 -8.26 -11.31 -10.38
CA ALA A 26 -7.11 -12.19 -10.27
C ALA A 26 -5.79 -11.40 -10.28
N ALA A 27 -4.76 -11.96 -9.62
CA ALA A 27 -3.43 -11.39 -9.68
C ALA A 27 -2.87 -11.40 -11.11
N GLY A 28 -2.23 -10.30 -11.50
CA GLY A 28 -1.68 -10.16 -12.84
C GLY A 28 -0.96 -8.83 -13.04
N THR A 29 -0.42 -8.65 -14.22
CA THR A 29 0.28 -7.43 -14.63
C THR A 29 -0.35 -6.82 -15.86
N MET A 30 -0.23 -5.52 -16.00
CA MET A 30 -0.64 -4.77 -17.19
C MET A 30 0.60 -4.32 -17.97
N ARG A 31 0.47 -4.17 -19.28
CA ARG A 31 1.50 -3.49 -20.06
C ARG A 31 1.52 -2.00 -19.69
N LEU A 32 2.72 -1.44 -19.64
CA LEU A 32 2.90 -0.03 -19.29
C LEU A 32 2.08 0.90 -20.21
N ALA A 33 2.02 0.58 -21.51
CA ALA A 33 1.24 1.32 -22.49
C ALA A 33 -0.27 1.34 -22.17
N ASP A 34 -0.83 0.26 -21.63
CA ASP A 34 -2.25 0.19 -21.25
C ASP A 34 -2.51 1.01 -19.98
N VAL A 35 -1.59 0.98 -19.02
CA VAL A 35 -1.66 1.82 -17.81
C VAL A 35 -1.60 3.30 -18.17
N ALA A 36 -0.76 3.68 -19.13
CA ALA A 36 -0.61 5.05 -19.60
C ALA A 36 -1.90 5.65 -20.20
N LEU A 37 -2.83 4.81 -20.66
CA LEU A 37 -4.11 5.24 -21.21
C LEU A 37 -5.17 5.55 -20.16
N LEU A 38 -4.93 5.23 -18.89
CA LEU A 38 -5.88 5.42 -17.81
C LEU A 38 -5.56 6.69 -17.01
N GLU A 39 -6.60 7.38 -16.55
CA GLU A 39 -6.42 8.33 -15.46
C GLU A 39 -6.10 7.56 -14.17
N PRO A 40 -5.28 8.09 -13.24
CA PRO A 40 -4.97 7.41 -11.99
C PRO A 40 -6.19 6.94 -11.20
N ARG A 41 -7.27 7.73 -11.22
CA ARG A 41 -8.53 7.37 -10.59
C ARG A 41 -9.15 6.12 -11.24
N GLU A 42 -9.23 6.09 -12.58
CA GLU A 42 -9.77 4.97 -13.33
C GLU A 42 -8.97 3.69 -13.09
N PHE A 43 -7.63 3.81 -12.99
CA PHE A 43 -6.73 2.72 -12.70
C PHE A 43 -7.04 2.08 -11.33
N PHE A 44 -7.08 2.87 -10.26
CA PHE A 44 -7.35 2.32 -8.92
C PHE A 44 -8.79 1.86 -8.72
N GLU A 45 -9.77 2.58 -9.28
CA GLU A 45 -11.16 2.14 -9.27
C GLU A 45 -11.35 0.83 -10.06
N GLY A 46 -10.64 0.66 -11.18
CA GLY A 46 -10.64 -0.56 -11.97
C GLY A 46 -10.05 -1.76 -11.20
N ILE A 47 -8.96 -1.56 -10.46
CA ILE A 47 -8.42 -2.59 -9.55
C ILE A 47 -9.46 -2.91 -8.46
N GLY A 48 -10.02 -1.91 -7.79
CA GLY A 48 -10.97 -2.09 -6.70
C GLY A 48 -12.27 -2.79 -7.10
N ARG A 49 -12.69 -2.70 -8.37
CA ARG A 49 -13.86 -3.42 -8.92
C ARG A 49 -13.53 -4.78 -9.55
N GLY A 50 -12.24 -5.13 -9.64
CA GLY A 50 -11.80 -6.35 -10.32
C GLY A 50 -11.78 -6.29 -11.85
N ASP A 51 -11.99 -5.09 -12.45
CA ASP A 51 -11.89 -4.87 -13.89
C ASP A 51 -10.42 -4.92 -14.37
N LEU A 52 -9.49 -4.60 -13.48
CA LEU A 52 -8.05 -4.65 -13.71
C LEU A 52 -7.39 -5.64 -12.74
N PRO A 53 -6.28 -6.28 -13.16
CA PRO A 53 -5.60 -7.26 -12.32
C PRO A 53 -4.98 -6.62 -11.07
N CYS A 54 -5.01 -7.34 -9.96
CA CYS A 54 -4.30 -6.96 -8.74
C CYS A 54 -2.80 -7.30 -8.87
N PRO A 55 -1.88 -6.46 -8.37
CA PRO A 55 -0.46 -6.78 -8.44
C PRO A 55 -0.10 -8.10 -7.74
N PRO A 56 0.65 -9.03 -8.38
CA PRO A 56 0.98 -10.35 -7.80
C PRO A 56 1.70 -10.28 -6.46
N ILE A 57 2.46 -9.20 -6.20
CA ILE A 57 3.15 -8.99 -4.93
C ILE A 57 2.18 -8.92 -3.74
N GLY A 58 0.96 -8.42 -3.95
CA GLY A 58 -0.08 -8.36 -2.92
C GLY A 58 -0.52 -9.76 -2.47
N GLU A 59 -0.70 -10.68 -3.41
CA GLU A 59 -1.02 -12.08 -3.11
C GLU A 59 0.15 -12.78 -2.40
N LEU A 60 1.38 -12.60 -2.90
CA LEU A 60 2.59 -13.21 -2.33
C LEU A 60 2.84 -12.78 -0.89
N MET A 61 2.62 -11.52 -0.58
CA MET A 61 2.94 -10.89 0.70
C MET A 61 1.69 -10.71 1.59
N ASP A 62 0.54 -11.21 1.15
CA ASP A 62 -0.76 -11.13 1.83
C ASP A 62 -1.13 -9.71 2.27
N PHE A 63 -1.16 -8.78 1.31
CA PHE A 63 -1.69 -7.43 1.53
C PHE A 63 -2.59 -6.98 0.37
N THR A 64 -3.53 -6.08 0.68
CA THR A 64 -4.55 -5.62 -0.26
C THR A 64 -4.74 -4.10 -0.17
N PRO A 65 -5.04 -3.41 -1.29
CA PRO A 65 -5.47 -2.01 -1.23
C PRO A 65 -6.82 -1.93 -0.52
N LEU A 66 -6.96 -0.96 0.39
CA LEU A 66 -8.25 -0.74 1.07
C LEU A 66 -8.97 0.49 0.55
N ARG A 67 -8.27 1.60 0.56
CA ARG A 67 -8.84 2.90 0.22
C ARG A 67 -7.78 3.86 -0.28
N TRP A 68 -8.21 4.81 -1.09
CA TRP A 68 -7.33 5.84 -1.64
C TRP A 68 -8.11 7.13 -1.89
N SER A 69 -7.37 8.22 -1.86
CA SER A 69 -7.81 9.55 -2.26
C SER A 69 -6.62 10.30 -2.88
N PRO A 70 -6.83 11.45 -3.53
CA PRO A 70 -5.72 12.17 -4.12
C PRO A 70 -4.61 12.50 -3.12
N GLY A 71 -3.46 11.83 -3.25
CA GLY A 71 -2.30 11.99 -2.39
C GLY A 71 -2.26 11.08 -1.17
N GLU A 72 -3.20 10.17 -1.00
CA GLU A 72 -3.25 9.23 0.12
C GLU A 72 -3.59 7.82 -0.36
N PHE A 73 -2.97 6.80 0.25
CA PHE A 73 -3.26 5.40 -0.04
C PHE A 73 -3.08 4.53 1.19
N VAL A 74 -3.98 3.57 1.39
CA VAL A 74 -3.94 2.63 2.51
C VAL A 74 -3.97 1.21 2.00
N PHE A 75 -2.98 0.43 2.42
CA PHE A 75 -2.99 -1.03 2.31
C PHE A 75 -3.20 -1.66 3.68
N GLN A 76 -3.81 -2.82 3.71
CA GLN A 76 -3.84 -3.71 4.87
C GLN A 76 -3.15 -5.02 4.52
N GLY A 77 -2.35 -5.54 5.44
CA GLY A 77 -1.72 -6.84 5.29
C GLY A 77 -1.74 -7.60 6.61
N THR A 78 -1.74 -8.92 6.54
CA THR A 78 -1.68 -9.78 7.72
C THR A 78 -0.35 -10.52 7.73
N PRO A 79 0.61 -10.12 8.60
CA PRO A 79 1.88 -10.84 8.71
C PRO A 79 1.66 -12.25 9.25
N ASP A 80 2.37 -13.21 8.66
CA ASP A 80 2.33 -14.60 9.07
C ASP A 80 3.74 -15.22 9.08
N GLU A 81 3.87 -16.48 9.46
CA GLU A 81 5.16 -17.17 9.59
C GLU A 81 5.93 -17.30 8.26
N ARG A 82 5.24 -17.27 7.11
CA ARG A 82 5.87 -17.25 5.78
C ARG A 82 6.73 -16.01 5.56
N HIS A 83 6.47 -14.95 6.31
CA HIS A 83 7.18 -13.68 6.24
C HIS A 83 8.33 -13.57 7.24
N TYR A 84 8.67 -14.67 7.95
CA TYR A 84 9.66 -14.64 9.03
C TYR A 84 11.10 -14.63 8.51
N ASN A 85 11.94 -13.96 9.28
CA ASN A 85 13.39 -14.08 9.18
C ASN A 85 13.89 -15.27 10.02
N PRO A 86 15.17 -15.66 9.91
CA PRO A 86 15.72 -16.77 10.71
C PRO A 86 15.69 -16.56 12.25
N LEU A 87 15.43 -15.36 12.70
CA LEU A 87 15.36 -15.00 14.13
C LEU A 87 13.96 -15.15 14.74
N GLY A 88 12.97 -15.62 13.94
CA GLY A 88 11.61 -15.87 14.41
C GLY A 88 10.74 -14.62 14.54
N SER A 89 11.01 -13.61 13.75
CA SER A 89 10.14 -12.42 13.60
C SER A 89 9.88 -12.12 12.13
N VAL A 90 8.84 -11.35 11.85
CA VAL A 90 8.53 -10.91 10.48
C VAL A 90 9.73 -10.15 9.92
N HIS A 91 10.18 -10.54 8.73
CA HIS A 91 11.30 -9.89 8.05
C HIS A 91 10.99 -8.42 7.77
N GLY A 92 11.94 -7.54 7.99
CA GLY A 92 11.78 -6.10 7.74
C GLY A 92 11.35 -5.76 6.30
N GLY A 93 11.68 -6.64 5.34
CA GLY A 93 11.23 -6.53 3.95
C GLY A 93 9.72 -6.56 3.78
N TYR A 94 8.97 -7.23 4.67
CA TYR A 94 7.50 -7.18 4.67
C TYR A 94 6.98 -5.76 4.88
N ALA A 95 7.41 -5.12 5.97
CA ALA A 95 7.04 -3.74 6.26
C ALA A 95 7.55 -2.77 5.18
N ALA A 96 8.74 -3.02 4.62
CA ALA A 96 9.30 -2.22 3.53
C ALA A 96 8.41 -2.29 2.28
N THR A 97 7.95 -3.48 1.89
CA THR A 97 7.07 -3.66 0.73
C THR A 97 5.74 -2.93 0.90
N LEU A 98 5.11 -3.03 2.08
CA LEU A 98 3.86 -2.33 2.36
C LEU A 98 4.04 -0.81 2.33
N LEU A 99 5.14 -0.30 2.92
CA LEU A 99 5.44 1.13 2.95
C LEU A 99 5.79 1.68 1.55
N ASP A 100 6.60 0.96 0.76
CA ASP A 100 6.89 1.36 -0.62
C ASP A 100 5.60 1.41 -1.45
N SER A 101 4.77 0.36 -1.33
CA SER A 101 3.50 0.27 -2.05
C SER A 101 2.54 1.42 -1.71
N CYS A 102 2.32 1.70 -0.42
CA CYS A 102 1.37 2.74 -0.02
C CYS A 102 1.86 4.15 -0.41
N MET A 103 3.15 4.43 -0.28
CA MET A 103 3.73 5.73 -0.65
C MET A 103 3.76 5.92 -2.17
N GLY A 104 4.18 4.90 -2.92
CA GLY A 104 4.20 4.95 -4.38
C GLY A 104 2.80 5.08 -4.97
N CYS A 105 1.82 4.31 -4.47
CA CYS A 105 0.43 4.42 -4.89
C CYS A 105 -0.18 5.78 -4.51
N ALA A 106 0.14 6.34 -3.34
CA ALA A 106 -0.28 7.69 -2.97
C ALA A 106 0.23 8.74 -3.99
N ILE A 107 1.49 8.62 -4.42
CA ILE A 107 2.05 9.47 -5.49
C ILE A 107 1.27 9.26 -6.79
N HIS A 108 1.04 8.00 -7.18
CA HIS A 108 0.32 7.68 -8.43
C HIS A 108 -1.06 8.33 -8.47
N THR A 109 -1.79 8.40 -7.36
CA THR A 109 -3.13 9.05 -7.31
C THR A 109 -3.11 10.52 -7.72
N ARG A 110 -1.95 11.18 -7.73
CA ARG A 110 -1.74 12.59 -8.04
C ARG A 110 -1.08 12.85 -9.39
N LEU A 111 -0.66 11.80 -10.09
CA LEU A 111 -0.09 11.91 -11.43
C LEU A 111 -1.16 12.24 -12.46
N LYS A 112 -0.71 12.61 -13.65
CA LYS A 112 -1.59 12.81 -14.80
C LYS A 112 -1.64 11.54 -15.65
N LYS A 113 -2.67 11.41 -16.45
CA LYS A 113 -2.71 10.41 -17.53
C LYS A 113 -1.44 10.48 -18.35
N GLY A 114 -0.88 9.32 -18.72
CA GLY A 114 0.40 9.22 -19.43
C GLY A 114 1.63 9.40 -18.54
N GLN A 115 1.45 9.54 -17.23
CA GLN A 115 2.55 9.57 -16.28
C GLN A 115 2.58 8.30 -15.43
N GLY A 116 3.79 7.86 -15.11
CA GLY A 116 4.07 6.82 -14.13
C GLY A 116 5.15 7.30 -13.15
N TYR A 117 5.56 6.42 -12.29
CA TYR A 117 6.65 6.70 -11.35
C TYR A 117 7.54 5.48 -11.16
N THR A 118 8.74 5.75 -10.66
CA THR A 118 9.62 4.71 -10.12
C THR A 118 10.28 5.20 -8.84
N THR A 119 10.41 4.32 -7.86
CA THR A 119 11.09 4.60 -6.60
C THR A 119 12.59 4.80 -6.85
N LEU A 120 13.14 5.92 -6.41
CA LEU A 120 14.58 6.22 -6.44
C LEU A 120 15.25 5.95 -5.10
N ASP A 121 14.52 6.22 -4.01
CA ASP A 121 15.00 6.11 -2.65
C ASP A 121 13.86 5.64 -1.74
N LEU A 122 14.17 4.73 -0.85
CA LEU A 122 13.25 4.24 0.18
C LEU A 122 14.00 4.20 1.50
N ARG A 123 13.59 5.01 2.45
CA ARG A 123 14.16 5.05 3.80
C ARG A 123 13.12 4.59 4.80
N ILE A 124 13.49 3.63 5.65
CA ILE A 124 12.59 3.05 6.66
C ILE A 124 13.27 3.05 8.02
N SER A 125 12.50 3.44 9.03
CA SER A 125 12.85 3.29 10.44
C SER A 125 11.89 2.31 11.10
N TYR A 126 12.42 1.19 11.56
CA TYR A 126 11.67 0.17 12.30
C TYR A 126 11.69 0.51 13.78
N VAL A 127 10.53 0.68 14.38
CA VAL A 127 10.41 1.09 15.80
C VAL A 127 9.91 -0.04 16.69
N ARG A 128 9.35 -1.10 16.10
CA ARG A 128 8.83 -2.27 16.81
C ARG A 128 8.94 -3.52 15.95
N ALA A 129 9.26 -4.67 16.57
CA ALA A 129 9.24 -5.95 15.88
C ALA A 129 7.80 -6.39 15.58
N LEU A 130 7.58 -6.90 14.35
CA LEU A 130 6.33 -7.55 13.95
C LEU A 130 6.44 -9.06 14.16
N ASN A 131 5.32 -9.69 14.53
CA ASN A 131 5.13 -11.13 14.49
C ASN A 131 3.68 -11.45 14.09
N HIS A 132 3.36 -12.70 13.79
CA HIS A 132 2.03 -13.13 13.35
C HIS A 132 0.91 -12.86 14.37
N SER A 133 1.22 -12.78 15.67
CA SER A 133 0.23 -12.55 16.72
C SER A 133 -0.28 -11.10 16.79
N VAL A 134 0.35 -10.18 16.06
CA VAL A 134 -0.10 -8.78 15.95
C VAL A 134 -1.47 -8.70 15.26
N GLY A 135 -1.72 -9.62 14.31
CA GLY A 135 -2.87 -9.55 13.43
C GLY A 135 -2.67 -8.55 12.30
N PRO A 136 -3.75 -8.04 11.70
CA PRO A 136 -3.66 -7.14 10.57
C PRO A 136 -2.95 -5.82 10.93
N VAL A 137 -2.16 -5.32 9.98
CA VAL A 137 -1.49 -4.03 10.04
C VAL A 137 -1.88 -3.18 8.85
N ARG A 138 -1.92 -1.87 9.02
CA ARG A 138 -2.18 -0.91 7.94
C ARG A 138 -0.94 -0.09 7.64
N ALA A 139 -0.66 0.02 6.33
CA ALA A 139 0.33 0.94 5.80
C ALA A 139 -0.40 2.11 5.15
N GLU A 140 -0.19 3.31 5.68
CA GLU A 140 -0.72 4.55 5.12
C GLU A 140 0.40 5.34 4.48
N GLY A 141 0.22 5.70 3.21
CA GLY A 141 1.10 6.58 2.47
C GLY A 141 0.45 7.93 2.22
N LYS A 142 1.22 8.99 2.37
CA LYS A 142 0.78 10.36 2.13
C LYS A 142 1.83 11.14 1.35
N VAL A 143 1.38 11.81 0.29
CA VAL A 143 2.23 12.69 -0.50
C VAL A 143 2.60 13.95 0.29
N ILE A 144 3.89 14.24 0.36
CA ILE A 144 4.43 15.49 0.92
C ILE A 144 4.53 16.55 -0.16
N HIS A 145 5.06 16.16 -1.33
CA HIS A 145 5.32 17.06 -2.44
C HIS A 145 5.26 16.35 -3.78
N ILE A 146 4.73 17.03 -4.80
CA ILE A 146 4.83 16.62 -6.21
C ILE A 146 5.43 17.78 -6.99
N GLY A 147 6.61 17.54 -7.57
CA GLY A 147 7.28 18.42 -8.50
C GLY A 147 7.05 18.04 -9.96
N ARG A 148 7.85 18.61 -10.85
CA ARG A 148 7.79 18.32 -12.29
C ARG A 148 8.33 16.93 -12.64
N SER A 149 9.41 16.49 -11.96
CA SER A 149 10.14 15.24 -12.26
C SER A 149 10.32 14.34 -11.05
N THR A 150 10.00 14.80 -9.85
CA THR A 150 10.13 14.04 -8.61
C THR A 150 8.93 14.26 -7.72
N ALA A 151 8.63 13.26 -6.89
CA ALA A 151 7.61 13.32 -5.86
C ALA A 151 8.16 12.72 -4.55
N LEU A 152 7.70 13.24 -3.43
CA LEU A 152 8.03 12.78 -2.09
C LEU A 152 6.78 12.36 -1.36
N ALA A 153 6.88 11.24 -0.66
CA ALA A 153 5.82 10.76 0.23
C ALA A 153 6.42 10.24 1.54
N GLU A 154 5.59 10.23 2.56
CA GLU A 154 5.85 9.57 3.83
C GLU A 154 4.83 8.47 4.09
N GLY A 155 5.19 7.49 4.92
CA GLY A 155 4.30 6.38 5.25
C GLY A 155 4.50 5.90 6.68
N ARG A 156 3.47 5.29 7.22
CA ARG A 156 3.49 4.66 8.54
C ARG A 156 2.82 3.29 8.50
N LEU A 157 3.37 2.35 9.29
CA LEU A 157 2.81 1.02 9.48
C LEU A 157 2.38 0.86 10.94
N TYR A 158 1.13 0.51 11.18
CA TYR A 158 0.54 0.43 12.53
C TYR A 158 -0.50 -0.70 12.63
N ASP A 159 -0.77 -1.16 13.86
CA ASP A 159 -1.79 -2.18 14.15
C ASP A 159 -3.15 -1.56 14.53
N VAL A 160 -4.10 -2.42 14.88
CA VAL A 160 -5.45 -2.04 15.28
C VAL A 160 -5.48 -1.18 16.56
N ASP A 161 -4.46 -1.27 17.42
CA ASP A 161 -4.29 -0.46 18.63
C ASP A 161 -3.55 0.87 18.36
N ASP A 162 -3.35 1.24 17.08
CA ASP A 162 -2.57 2.40 16.64
C ASP A 162 -1.09 2.35 17.08
N ARG A 163 -0.57 1.15 17.42
CA ARG A 163 0.84 0.99 17.74
C ARG A 163 1.68 1.05 16.48
N LEU A 164 2.64 1.96 16.46
CA LEU A 164 3.54 2.16 15.34
C LEU A 164 4.60 1.04 15.27
N TYR A 165 4.81 0.47 14.09
CA TYR A 165 5.82 -0.55 13.79
C TYR A 165 6.95 -0.03 12.92
N ALA A 166 6.63 0.78 11.92
CA ALA A 166 7.62 1.40 11.06
C ALA A 166 7.10 2.72 10.48
N ILE A 167 8.03 3.59 10.16
CA ILE A 167 7.80 4.79 9.36
C ILE A 167 8.72 4.77 8.15
N GLY A 168 8.29 5.37 7.05
CA GLY A 168 9.08 5.48 5.85
C GLY A 168 8.95 6.82 5.17
N SER A 169 9.93 7.11 4.33
CA SER A 169 9.86 8.19 3.34
C SER A 169 10.43 7.69 2.02
N THR A 170 9.90 8.19 0.92
CA THR A 170 10.34 7.83 -0.42
C THR A 170 10.48 9.06 -1.30
N THR A 171 11.43 8.99 -2.21
CA THR A 171 11.53 9.86 -3.38
C THR A 171 11.27 9.03 -4.62
N CYS A 172 10.31 9.44 -5.42
CA CYS A 172 10.02 8.81 -6.70
C CYS A 172 10.34 9.76 -7.85
N MET A 173 10.83 9.20 -8.96
CA MET A 173 10.92 9.90 -10.23
C MET A 173 9.59 9.77 -10.97
N ILE A 174 9.10 10.90 -11.49
CA ILE A 174 7.93 10.93 -12.36
C ILE A 174 8.40 10.68 -13.79
N LEU A 175 7.81 9.68 -14.43
CA LEU A 175 8.10 9.26 -15.79
C LEU A 175 6.94 9.68 -16.70
N ASN A 176 7.27 10.24 -17.88
CA ASN A 176 6.29 10.33 -18.96
C ASN A 176 6.34 9.00 -19.71
N MET A 177 5.19 8.33 -19.74
CA MET A 177 5.01 7.06 -20.45
C MET A 177 4.55 7.40 -21.87
N ASP A 178 5.48 7.95 -22.68
CA ASP A 178 5.17 8.25 -24.07
C ASP A 178 4.76 6.98 -24.80
N THR A 179 3.56 6.98 -25.37
CA THR A 179 2.96 5.89 -26.15
C THR A 179 3.54 5.84 -27.55
#